data_6dd5aa0818ffc4c8a66a5fdf1419479c
#
_entry.id   6dd5aa0818ffc4c8a66a5fdf1419479c
#
_cell.length_a   1.000
_cell.length_b   1.000
_cell.length_c   1.000
_cell.angle_alpha   90.00
_cell.angle_beta   90.00
_cell.angle_gamma   90.00
#
_symmetry.space_group_name_H-M   'P 1'
#
loop_
_entity.id
_entity.type
_entity.pdbx_description
1 polymer ?
#
loop_
_entity_poly.entity_id
_entity_poly.type
_entity_poly.pdbx_seq_one_letter_code
_entity_poly.pdbx_strand_id
1 'polypeptide(L)'
;MAKTLKKWQGWVLFIGSMTVVFVLGLLVSSLMERRAEVASVFNNKRTVFEDSIVAQNEKFKADYPREYETWAMTEDTSFESKYNGSEEVDVLEQRPEMVVLWAGYAFSRHYNTPRGHKHCIEDLRKILRTGNPGIDGDGDMQPATCWTCKGPDVPRMMRELSDKKSVFDPANYYAYEGKWSGLGAEMMNTVGCSDCHDATTMDLRPARPALYEAFARRGLDVKKQSHQEMRSLVCAQCHVEYYFIKPDDPNNPGKANYLVFPHDKGLTLEAAEEYYDSIGFYDYIHAVSKTPILKAQHPGYEMSKQGIHAQRGVSCADCHMPYKQEGGVKFSDHQIMSPLAKIDRTCQTCHRQDAETLRQNVYERQDKCTEIRNRAEKELARAHFETKFIIDKGATEAELKPIQALLRKSQWRWDYSIASHGATFHAPQEVIRLLAASIDYAKEARILIARTAAKYGHTGEIPVPDYSTKAKAQQAIGLDMQKLNEKKQKFLDQIVPKWIDEAKKNGKVVI
;
A
#
# COMPACT_ATOMS: atom_id res chain seq x y z
N MET A 1 49.22 -68.10 2.94
CA MET A 1 49.85 -67.07 3.80
C MET A 1 49.00 -65.88 3.88
N ALA A 2 48.28 -65.65 4.99
CA ALA A 2 47.51 -64.46 5.22
C ALA A 2 48.48 -63.27 5.50
N LYS A 3 48.50 -62.24 4.65
CA LYS A 3 49.30 -61.03 4.89
C LYS A 3 48.72 -60.32 6.11
N THR A 4 49.44 -60.28 7.22
CA THR A 4 49.11 -59.51 8.41
C THR A 4 49.13 -58.00 8.07
N LEU A 5 48.01 -57.30 8.24
CA LEU A 5 47.92 -55.86 8.07
C LEU A 5 48.90 -55.19 9.07
N LYS A 6 49.61 -54.15 8.59
CA LYS A 6 50.42 -53.30 9.47
C LYS A 6 49.48 -52.52 10.41
N LYS A 7 49.84 -52.28 11.67
CA LYS A 7 49.05 -51.63 12.68
C LYS A 7 48.41 -50.31 12.18
N TRP A 8 49.12 -49.48 11.41
CA TRP A 8 48.60 -48.23 10.85
C TRP A 8 47.48 -48.45 9.80
N GLN A 9 47.58 -49.57 9.02
CA GLN A 9 46.51 -49.90 8.04
C GLN A 9 45.23 -50.32 8.76
N GLY A 10 45.37 -51.00 9.94
CA GLY A 10 44.17 -51.25 10.78
C GLY A 10 43.46 -49.95 11.29
N TRP A 11 44.27 -48.99 11.71
CA TRP A 11 43.72 -47.70 12.14
C TRP A 11 43.07 -46.93 10.99
N VAL A 12 43.65 -46.91 9.80
CA VAL A 12 43.06 -46.28 8.61
C VAL A 12 41.73 -46.92 8.23
N LEU A 13 41.66 -48.26 8.24
CA LEU A 13 40.42 -48.98 7.97
C LEU A 13 39.37 -48.72 9.06
N PHE A 14 39.76 -48.67 10.32
CA PHE A 14 38.86 -48.39 11.43
C PHE A 14 38.30 -46.97 11.33
N ILE A 15 39.15 -45.94 11.17
CA ILE A 15 38.73 -44.55 11.03
C ILE A 15 37.84 -44.36 9.77
N GLY A 16 38.23 -44.94 8.64
CA GLY A 16 37.47 -44.90 7.40
C GLY A 16 36.07 -45.53 7.55
N SER A 17 35.97 -46.70 8.17
CA SER A 17 34.68 -47.36 8.42
C SER A 17 33.81 -46.56 9.40
N MET A 18 34.38 -45.99 10.46
CA MET A 18 33.67 -45.13 11.40
C MET A 18 33.14 -43.86 10.73
N THR A 19 33.96 -43.24 9.84
CA THR A 19 33.53 -42.07 9.06
C THR A 19 32.36 -42.40 8.14
N VAL A 20 32.42 -43.54 7.44
CA VAL A 20 31.33 -44.01 6.57
C VAL A 20 30.05 -44.26 7.37
N VAL A 21 30.16 -44.96 8.51
CA VAL A 21 28.99 -45.21 9.39
C VAL A 21 28.39 -43.91 9.93
N PHE A 22 29.23 -42.96 10.31
CA PHE A 22 28.78 -41.65 10.79
C PHE A 22 28.05 -40.86 9.69
N VAL A 23 28.62 -40.78 8.48
CA VAL A 23 27.99 -40.13 7.34
C VAL A 23 26.65 -40.78 6.96
N LEU A 24 26.61 -42.14 6.95
CA LEU A 24 25.36 -42.86 6.70
C LEU A 24 24.34 -42.62 7.80
N GLY A 25 24.76 -42.54 9.06
CA GLY A 25 23.89 -42.19 10.19
C GLY A 25 23.26 -40.78 10.03
N LEU A 26 24.05 -39.79 9.65
CA LEU A 26 23.57 -38.44 9.37
C LEU A 26 22.59 -38.41 8.19
N LEU A 27 22.86 -39.15 7.11
CA LEU A 27 21.97 -39.25 5.95
C LEU A 27 20.63 -39.90 6.32
N VAL A 28 20.67 -41.01 7.10
CA VAL A 28 19.46 -41.70 7.58
C VAL A 28 18.67 -40.78 8.50
N SER A 29 19.30 -40.08 9.45
CA SER A 29 18.66 -39.12 10.34
C SER A 29 17.98 -38.01 9.54
N SER A 30 18.66 -37.40 8.57
CA SER A 30 18.11 -36.39 7.69
C SER A 30 16.90 -36.87 6.86
N LEU A 31 16.96 -38.12 6.36
CA LEU A 31 15.84 -38.73 5.64
C LEU A 31 14.64 -39.01 6.55
N MET A 32 14.90 -39.44 7.79
CA MET A 32 13.82 -39.69 8.77
C MET A 32 13.15 -38.38 9.20
N GLU A 33 13.93 -37.33 9.46
CA GLU A 33 13.36 -35.97 9.74
C GLU A 33 12.52 -35.47 8.59
N ARG A 34 13.01 -35.54 7.36
CA ARG A 34 12.22 -35.14 6.17
C ARG A 34 10.94 -35.96 6.01
N ARG A 35 10.97 -37.27 6.25
CA ARG A 35 9.79 -38.13 6.21
C ARG A 35 8.79 -37.78 7.33
N ALA A 36 9.27 -37.56 8.55
CA ALA A 36 8.42 -37.14 9.67
C ALA A 36 7.77 -35.79 9.43
N GLU A 37 8.51 -34.84 8.87
CA GLU A 37 8.04 -33.51 8.50
C GLU A 37 6.96 -33.57 7.41
N VAL A 38 7.19 -34.33 6.35
CA VAL A 38 6.20 -34.57 5.28
C VAL A 38 4.97 -35.27 5.84
N ALA A 39 5.14 -36.32 6.66
CA ALA A 39 4.03 -37.04 7.28
C ALA A 39 3.20 -36.14 8.22
N SER A 40 3.83 -35.21 8.94
CA SER A 40 3.11 -34.25 9.79
C SER A 40 2.19 -33.31 9.00
N VAL A 41 2.62 -32.90 7.79
CA VAL A 41 1.82 -32.06 6.89
C VAL A 41 0.62 -32.82 6.32
N PHE A 42 0.81 -34.10 5.95
CA PHE A 42 -0.26 -34.93 5.36
C PHE A 42 -1.21 -35.56 6.37
N ASN A 43 -0.76 -35.77 7.62
CA ASN A 43 -1.55 -36.43 8.64
C ASN A 43 -2.28 -35.45 9.59
N ASN A 44 -2.04 -34.17 9.52
CA ASN A 44 -2.78 -33.19 10.30
C ASN A 44 -4.22 -33.08 9.75
N LYS A 45 -5.20 -33.43 10.57
CA LYS A 45 -6.58 -33.00 10.35
C LYS A 45 -6.59 -31.48 10.48
N ARG A 46 -6.63 -30.80 9.34
CA ARG A 46 -6.79 -29.34 9.31
C ARG A 46 -8.14 -28.97 9.90
N THR A 47 -8.17 -27.87 10.61
CA THR A 47 -9.42 -27.26 11.08
C THR A 47 -10.27 -26.94 9.86
N VAL A 48 -11.50 -27.44 9.83
CA VAL A 48 -12.48 -27.09 8.81
C VAL A 48 -13.24 -25.89 9.31
N PHE A 49 -12.99 -24.74 8.75
CA PHE A 49 -13.78 -23.56 9.03
C PHE A 49 -15.10 -23.64 8.25
N GLU A 50 -16.21 -23.30 8.91
CA GLU A 50 -17.53 -23.24 8.28
C GLU A 50 -17.70 -21.99 7.43
N ASP A 51 -17.00 -20.93 7.80
CA ASP A 51 -17.05 -19.63 7.12
C ASP A 51 -15.80 -19.40 6.26
N SER A 52 -16.00 -18.85 5.07
CA SER A 52 -14.92 -18.45 4.16
C SER A 52 -14.11 -17.24 4.65
N ILE A 53 -14.59 -16.52 5.67
CA ILE A 53 -13.88 -15.44 6.35
C ILE A 53 -13.73 -15.77 7.84
N VAL A 54 -12.49 -15.90 8.27
CA VAL A 54 -12.10 -16.00 9.68
C VAL A 54 -11.18 -14.81 9.97
N ALA A 55 -11.65 -13.84 10.73
CA ALA A 55 -10.94 -12.58 10.94
C ALA A 55 -9.68 -12.75 11.82
N GLN A 56 -9.75 -13.62 12.84
CA GLN A 56 -8.64 -13.86 13.74
C GLN A 56 -7.57 -14.73 13.06
N ASN A 57 -6.43 -14.13 12.74
CA ASN A 57 -5.32 -14.81 12.08
C ASN A 57 -4.70 -15.93 12.93
N GLU A 58 -4.77 -15.81 14.26
CA GLU A 58 -4.26 -16.77 15.24
C GLU A 58 -4.91 -18.15 15.10
N LYS A 59 -6.14 -18.22 14.60
CA LYS A 59 -6.86 -19.48 14.37
C LYS A 59 -6.23 -20.36 13.30
N PHE A 60 -5.43 -19.79 12.41
CA PHE A 60 -4.71 -20.53 11.37
C PHE A 60 -3.35 -21.07 11.82
N LYS A 61 -2.84 -20.63 12.99
CA LYS A 61 -1.49 -20.97 13.47
C LYS A 61 -1.24 -22.47 13.58
N ALA A 62 -2.23 -23.22 14.07
CA ALA A 62 -2.08 -24.66 14.27
C ALA A 62 -1.95 -25.45 12.95
N ASP A 63 -2.69 -25.02 11.92
CA ASP A 63 -2.77 -25.72 10.64
C ASP A 63 -1.74 -25.24 9.62
N TYR A 64 -1.29 -23.98 9.76
CA TYR A 64 -0.34 -23.30 8.86
C TYR A 64 0.75 -22.57 9.66
N PRO A 65 1.53 -23.29 10.50
CA PRO A 65 2.46 -22.66 11.43
C PRO A 65 3.55 -21.84 10.71
N ARG A 66 4.09 -22.33 9.59
CA ARG A 66 5.16 -21.65 8.84
C ARG A 66 4.69 -20.38 8.16
N GLU A 67 3.51 -20.45 7.54
CA GLU A 67 2.87 -19.31 6.90
C GLU A 67 2.48 -18.25 7.95
N TYR A 68 1.93 -18.68 9.09
CA TYR A 68 1.58 -17.81 10.19
C TYR A 68 2.81 -17.12 10.81
N GLU A 69 3.88 -17.86 11.06
CA GLU A 69 5.13 -17.32 11.63
C GLU A 69 5.75 -16.28 10.69
N THR A 70 5.83 -16.58 9.39
CA THR A 70 6.35 -15.63 8.42
C THR A 70 5.41 -14.43 8.24
N TRP A 71 4.09 -14.61 8.30
CA TRP A 71 3.15 -13.50 8.33
C TRP A 71 3.35 -12.62 9.58
N ALA A 72 3.52 -13.22 10.76
CA ALA A 72 3.77 -12.49 11.99
C ALA A 72 5.04 -11.63 11.93
N MET A 73 6.06 -12.08 11.17
CA MET A 73 7.28 -11.30 10.93
C MET A 73 7.06 -10.01 10.12
N THR A 74 5.85 -9.75 9.57
CA THR A 74 5.52 -8.42 9.01
C THR A 74 5.45 -7.33 10.08
N GLU A 75 5.58 -7.69 11.36
CA GLU A 75 5.79 -6.78 12.49
C GLU A 75 7.22 -6.22 12.56
N ASP A 76 8.20 -6.92 11.97
CA ASP A 76 9.60 -6.49 11.97
C ASP A 76 9.80 -5.26 11.08
N THR A 77 10.23 -4.16 11.70
CA THR A 77 10.49 -2.88 11.05
C THR A 77 11.97 -2.59 10.84
N SER A 78 12.85 -3.56 11.07
CA SER A 78 14.31 -3.36 11.07
C SER A 78 14.94 -3.25 9.68
N PHE A 79 14.23 -3.68 8.62
CA PHE A 79 14.79 -3.63 7.29
C PHE A 79 14.78 -2.23 6.69
N GLU A 80 15.95 -1.76 6.31
CA GLU A 80 16.15 -0.50 5.60
C GLU A 80 16.74 -0.72 4.21
N SER A 81 16.37 0.13 3.28
CA SER A 81 17.02 0.30 1.97
C SER A 81 17.11 1.78 1.62
N LYS A 82 17.85 2.11 0.57
CA LYS A 82 18.09 3.51 0.19
C LYS A 82 16.81 4.36 0.05
N TYR A 83 15.70 3.77 -0.40
CA TYR A 83 14.47 4.51 -0.67
C TYR A 83 13.23 3.90 -0.02
N ASN A 84 13.23 2.61 0.28
CA ASN A 84 12.11 1.88 0.83
C ASN A 84 12.61 0.86 1.83
N GLY A 85 11.89 0.73 2.91
CA GLY A 85 12.18 -0.24 3.98
C GLY A 85 10.91 -0.63 4.70
N SER A 86 11.08 -1.17 5.89
CA SER A 86 9.98 -1.44 6.83
C SER A 86 9.97 -0.45 7.99
N GLU A 87 10.92 0.48 8.02
CA GLU A 87 10.99 1.54 9.04
C GLU A 87 9.91 2.61 8.82
N GLU A 88 9.39 3.14 9.93
CA GLU A 88 8.46 4.27 9.89
C GLU A 88 9.24 5.57 9.72
N VAL A 89 9.17 6.15 8.52
CA VAL A 89 9.83 7.41 8.18
C VAL A 89 8.78 8.47 7.87
N ASP A 90 8.90 9.64 8.47
CA ASP A 90 8.09 10.80 8.11
C ASP A 90 8.57 11.39 6.78
N VAL A 91 7.84 11.09 5.72
CA VAL A 91 8.19 11.51 4.36
C VAL A 91 8.12 13.03 4.19
N LEU A 92 7.27 13.72 4.96
CA LEU A 92 7.13 15.18 4.87
C LEU A 92 8.36 15.93 5.43
N GLU A 93 9.11 15.31 6.35
CA GLU A 93 10.39 15.87 6.82
C GLU A 93 11.45 15.82 5.71
N GLN A 94 11.45 14.77 4.92
CA GLN A 94 12.41 14.62 3.81
C GLN A 94 12.01 15.42 2.58
N ARG A 95 10.70 15.69 2.41
CA ARG A 95 10.09 16.26 1.20
C ARG A 95 9.01 17.29 1.57
N PRO A 96 9.39 18.46 2.09
CA PRO A 96 8.46 19.50 2.56
C PRO A 96 7.56 20.05 1.46
N GLU A 97 7.95 19.98 0.19
CA GLU A 97 7.12 20.32 -0.96
C GLU A 97 5.77 19.57 -0.95
N MET A 98 5.75 18.31 -0.48
CA MET A 98 4.53 17.50 -0.41
C MET A 98 3.47 18.10 0.52
N VAL A 99 3.87 18.83 1.56
CA VAL A 99 2.96 19.57 2.45
C VAL A 99 2.18 20.61 1.64
N VAL A 100 2.89 21.34 0.77
CA VAL A 100 2.30 22.35 -0.11
C VAL A 100 1.38 21.69 -1.14
N LEU A 101 1.84 20.63 -1.79
CA LEU A 101 1.10 19.94 -2.86
C LEU A 101 -0.22 19.33 -2.36
N TRP A 102 -0.29 18.96 -1.08
CA TRP A 102 -1.52 18.45 -0.47
C TRP A 102 -2.24 19.49 0.43
N ALA A 103 -1.95 20.77 0.25
CA ALA A 103 -2.63 21.82 1.02
C ALA A 103 -4.15 21.77 0.83
N GLY A 104 -4.87 21.64 1.94
CA GLY A 104 -6.33 21.43 1.95
C GLY A 104 -6.74 19.96 2.04
N TYR A 105 -5.80 19.02 1.92
CA TYR A 105 -6.01 17.59 2.11
C TYR A 105 -5.27 17.09 3.33
N ALA A 106 -5.82 16.08 3.99
CA ALA A 106 -5.30 15.62 5.29
C ALA A 106 -3.86 15.08 5.26
N PHE A 107 -3.36 14.71 4.09
CA PHE A 107 -1.98 14.23 3.90
C PHE A 107 -0.91 15.31 4.15
N SER A 108 -1.25 16.59 4.01
CA SER A 108 -0.35 17.70 4.38
C SER A 108 0.00 17.75 5.88
N ARG A 109 -0.75 17.05 6.71
CA ARG A 109 -0.54 17.00 8.16
C ARG A 109 0.48 15.95 8.57
N HIS A 110 0.40 14.76 7.93
CA HIS A 110 1.20 13.60 8.29
C HIS A 110 1.20 12.56 7.16
N TYR A 111 2.38 12.09 6.76
CA TYR A 111 2.54 11.07 5.74
C TYR A 111 3.80 10.24 6.02
N ASN A 112 3.61 9.01 6.48
CA ASN A 112 4.68 8.09 6.81
C ASN A 112 4.79 6.97 5.76
N THR A 113 5.99 6.38 5.66
CA THR A 113 6.19 5.13 4.94
C THR A 113 5.39 4.00 5.60
N PRO A 114 4.86 3.03 4.82
CA PRO A 114 4.19 1.87 5.40
C PRO A 114 5.21 0.93 6.06
N ARG A 115 4.87 0.39 7.22
CA ARG A 115 5.76 -0.50 7.98
C ARG A 115 5.58 -1.98 7.65
N GLY A 116 4.37 -2.44 7.38
CA GLY A 116 4.01 -3.83 7.14
C GLY A 116 2.58 -4.12 7.57
N HIS A 117 2.03 -5.25 7.15
CA HIS A 117 0.62 -5.57 7.34
C HIS A 117 0.18 -5.61 8.81
N LYS A 118 1.05 -6.07 9.72
CA LYS A 118 0.76 -6.10 11.17
C LYS A 118 0.47 -4.71 11.76
N HIS A 119 1.00 -3.66 11.18
CA HIS A 119 0.87 -2.29 11.70
C HIS A 119 -0.30 -1.50 11.09
N CYS A 120 -0.99 -2.02 10.07
CA CYS A 120 -1.91 -1.22 9.25
C CYS A 120 -3.09 -0.62 10.03
N ILE A 121 -3.56 -1.25 11.10
CA ILE A 121 -4.61 -0.71 11.98
C ILE A 121 -4.05 0.32 12.94
N GLU A 122 -2.92 0.02 13.56
CA GLU A 122 -2.24 0.92 14.49
C GLU A 122 -1.85 2.23 13.79
N ASP A 123 -1.23 2.13 12.61
CA ASP A 123 -0.82 3.30 11.82
C ASP A 123 -2.01 4.16 11.41
N LEU A 124 -3.14 3.53 11.04
CA LEU A 124 -4.35 4.28 10.71
C LEU A 124 -4.92 5.04 11.93
N ARG A 125 -4.80 4.48 13.13
CA ARG A 125 -5.20 5.14 14.38
C ARG A 125 -4.26 6.28 14.74
N LYS A 126 -2.95 6.10 14.59
CA LYS A 126 -1.91 7.07 14.98
C LYS A 126 -1.81 8.26 14.04
N ILE A 127 -2.05 8.09 12.74
CA ILE A 127 -1.78 9.13 11.76
C ILE A 127 -2.74 10.31 11.89
N LEU A 128 -2.23 11.55 11.79
CA LEU A 128 -3.03 12.77 11.95
C LEU A 128 -4.13 12.94 10.89
N ARG A 129 -3.96 12.35 9.72
CA ARG A 129 -4.92 12.47 8.62
C ARG A 129 -6.28 11.85 8.90
N THR A 130 -6.39 10.91 9.84
CA THR A 130 -7.66 10.31 10.25
C THR A 130 -8.41 11.09 11.32
N GLY A 131 -7.84 12.20 11.79
CA GLY A 131 -8.46 13.06 12.78
C GLY A 131 -8.39 12.48 14.20
N ASN A 132 -9.27 12.99 15.03
CA ASN A 132 -9.33 12.69 16.48
C ASN A 132 -10.81 12.54 16.94
N PRO A 133 -11.56 11.57 16.40
CA PRO A 133 -12.99 11.44 16.69
C PRO A 133 -13.25 11.22 18.17
N GLY A 134 -14.36 11.80 18.66
CA GLY A 134 -14.74 11.74 20.07
C GLY A 134 -13.99 12.70 20.98
N ILE A 135 -13.10 13.55 20.44
CA ILE A 135 -12.44 14.64 21.16
C ILE A 135 -13.03 15.98 20.69
N ASP A 136 -13.60 16.74 21.62
CA ASP A 136 -14.16 18.09 21.42
C ASP A 136 -15.23 18.20 20.30
N GLY A 137 -15.94 17.12 20.01
CA GLY A 137 -16.95 17.09 18.93
C GLY A 137 -16.39 17.25 17.51
N ASP A 138 -15.07 17.36 17.39
CA ASP A 138 -14.36 17.53 16.13
C ASP A 138 -13.90 16.20 15.53
N GLY A 139 -13.91 16.11 14.21
CA GLY A 139 -12.86 15.43 13.54
C GLY A 139 -13.05 13.97 13.19
N ASP A 140 -14.27 13.48 13.05
CA ASP A 140 -14.49 12.24 12.30
C ASP A 140 -14.52 12.56 10.81
N MET A 141 -13.34 12.77 10.24
CA MET A 141 -13.18 13.30 8.89
C MET A 141 -13.21 12.22 7.81
N GLN A 142 -13.06 10.96 8.20
CA GLN A 142 -12.92 9.87 7.25
C GLN A 142 -14.16 8.98 7.26
N PRO A 143 -14.58 8.46 6.09
CA PRO A 143 -15.66 7.49 6.01
C PRO A 143 -15.21 6.11 6.52
N ALA A 144 -16.16 5.27 6.90
CA ALA A 144 -15.93 3.87 7.26
C ALA A 144 -15.15 3.10 6.18
N THR A 145 -15.31 3.50 4.94
CA THR A 145 -14.61 2.96 3.76
C THR A 145 -13.09 2.98 3.87
N CYS A 146 -12.51 3.89 4.66
CA CYS A 146 -11.06 3.93 4.91
C CYS A 146 -10.51 2.64 5.55
N TRP A 147 -11.36 1.86 6.22
CA TRP A 147 -10.99 0.55 6.75
C TRP A 147 -10.87 -0.55 5.70
N THR A 148 -11.44 -0.38 4.50
CA THR A 148 -11.60 -1.46 3.51
C THR A 148 -10.32 -2.26 3.25
N CYS A 149 -9.15 -1.63 3.30
CA CYS A 149 -7.86 -2.25 3.03
C CYS A 149 -7.05 -2.56 4.30
N LYS A 150 -7.69 -2.71 5.49
CA LYS A 150 -6.97 -2.78 6.78
C LYS A 150 -7.06 -4.13 7.49
N GLY A 151 -7.92 -5.03 7.04
CA GLY A 151 -7.99 -6.36 7.63
C GLY A 151 -9.24 -7.15 7.26
N PRO A 152 -9.28 -8.43 7.68
CA PRO A 152 -10.38 -9.34 7.37
C PRO A 152 -11.67 -9.04 8.15
N ASP A 153 -11.63 -8.12 9.12
CA ASP A 153 -12.85 -7.64 9.78
C ASP A 153 -13.80 -6.95 8.80
N VAL A 154 -13.29 -6.30 7.75
CA VAL A 154 -14.13 -5.64 6.75
C VAL A 154 -14.97 -6.63 5.95
N PRO A 155 -14.42 -7.65 5.28
CA PRO A 155 -15.25 -8.64 4.59
C PRO A 155 -16.11 -9.46 5.57
N ARG A 156 -15.69 -9.67 6.82
CA ARG A 156 -16.55 -10.24 7.86
C ARG A 156 -17.80 -9.38 8.06
N MET A 157 -17.64 -8.08 8.27
CA MET A 157 -18.77 -7.16 8.46
C MET A 157 -19.65 -7.04 7.20
N MET A 158 -19.08 -7.00 6.01
CA MET A 158 -19.84 -7.01 4.77
C MET A 158 -20.78 -8.21 4.67
N ARG A 159 -20.38 -9.37 5.22
CA ARG A 159 -21.22 -10.56 5.27
C ARG A 159 -22.22 -10.55 6.43
N GLU A 160 -21.79 -10.14 7.61
CA GLU A 160 -22.67 -10.05 8.80
C GLU A 160 -23.82 -9.05 8.59
N LEU A 161 -23.56 -7.95 7.87
CA LEU A 161 -24.55 -6.93 7.55
C LEU A 161 -25.39 -7.25 6.31
N SER A 162 -25.03 -8.28 5.53
CA SER A 162 -25.81 -8.70 4.36
C SER A 162 -27.01 -9.53 4.75
N ASP A 163 -28.12 -9.37 4.02
CA ASP A 163 -29.30 -10.23 4.12
C ASP A 163 -28.97 -11.70 3.77
N LYS A 164 -27.94 -11.87 2.93
CA LYS A 164 -27.37 -13.18 2.58
C LYS A 164 -25.97 -13.30 3.16
N LYS A 165 -25.84 -13.85 4.36
CA LYS A 165 -24.58 -13.97 5.11
C LYS A 165 -23.42 -14.67 4.35
N SER A 166 -23.70 -15.32 3.23
CA SER A 166 -22.69 -15.94 2.35
C SER A 166 -22.13 -14.98 1.29
N VAL A 167 -22.63 -13.76 1.18
CA VAL A 167 -22.28 -12.80 0.15
C VAL A 167 -21.58 -11.58 0.77
N PHE A 168 -20.53 -11.08 0.14
CA PHE A 168 -19.96 -9.79 0.48
C PHE A 168 -20.87 -8.69 -0.06
N ASP A 169 -21.67 -8.09 0.79
CA ASP A 169 -22.52 -6.96 0.43
C ASP A 169 -21.89 -5.66 0.95
N PRO A 170 -21.26 -4.88 0.07
CA PRO A 170 -20.65 -3.62 0.45
C PRO A 170 -21.68 -2.53 0.75
N ALA A 171 -22.91 -2.61 0.24
CA ALA A 171 -23.89 -1.53 0.36
C ALA A 171 -24.20 -1.23 1.83
N ASN A 172 -24.53 -2.25 2.62
CA ASN A 172 -24.81 -2.07 4.04
C ASN A 172 -23.56 -1.65 4.85
N TYR A 173 -22.40 -2.17 4.49
CA TYR A 173 -21.13 -1.76 5.12
C TYR A 173 -20.83 -0.29 4.86
N TYR A 174 -20.95 0.20 3.65
CA TYR A 174 -20.68 1.60 3.30
C TYR A 174 -21.76 2.56 3.82
N ALA A 175 -22.99 2.08 3.98
CA ALA A 175 -24.08 2.83 4.61
C ALA A 175 -23.99 2.89 6.14
N TYR A 176 -23.14 2.05 6.76
CA TYR A 176 -22.97 1.99 8.22
C TYR A 176 -22.48 3.33 8.75
N GLU A 177 -23.33 4.10 9.37
CA GLU A 177 -23.19 5.45 9.97
C GLU A 177 -22.07 6.35 9.40
N GLY A 178 -21.57 6.06 8.22
CA GLY A 178 -20.66 6.87 7.41
C GLY A 178 -19.25 7.08 7.92
N LYS A 179 -18.93 6.78 9.19
CA LYS A 179 -17.72 7.21 9.87
C LYS A 179 -16.79 6.07 10.27
N TRP A 180 -15.49 6.25 10.07
CA TRP A 180 -14.51 5.23 10.43
C TRP A 180 -14.45 4.94 11.94
N SER A 181 -14.72 5.95 12.78
CA SER A 181 -14.72 5.80 14.23
C SER A 181 -15.83 4.88 14.74
N GLY A 182 -16.96 4.82 14.05
CA GLY A 182 -18.05 3.89 14.38
C GLY A 182 -17.66 2.41 14.31
N LEU A 183 -16.59 2.10 13.56
CA LEU A 183 -16.04 0.75 13.43
C LEU A 183 -14.78 0.52 14.27
N GLY A 184 -14.41 1.48 15.13
CA GLY A 184 -13.16 1.42 15.86
C GLY A 184 -12.98 0.18 16.76
N ALA A 185 -14.09 -0.34 17.35
CA ALA A 185 -14.10 -1.55 18.15
C ALA A 185 -14.24 -2.84 17.32
N GLU A 186 -14.68 -2.75 16.08
CA GLU A 186 -14.80 -3.88 15.16
C GLU A 186 -13.48 -4.20 14.43
N MET A 187 -12.65 -3.18 14.17
CA MET A 187 -11.44 -3.27 13.35
C MET A 187 -10.22 -3.56 14.23
N MET A 188 -9.98 -4.84 14.54
CA MET A 188 -8.92 -5.31 15.43
C MET A 188 -7.91 -6.23 14.75
N ASN A 189 -8.34 -6.97 13.73
CA ASN A 189 -7.51 -7.97 13.06
C ASN A 189 -6.88 -7.35 11.81
N THR A 190 -5.55 -7.27 11.80
CA THR A 190 -4.78 -6.70 10.70
C THR A 190 -4.84 -7.57 9.45
N VAL A 191 -4.45 -7.03 8.30
CA VAL A 191 -4.39 -7.78 7.02
C VAL A 191 -3.73 -9.14 7.22
N GLY A 192 -4.43 -10.21 6.81
CA GLY A 192 -3.99 -11.57 7.07
C GLY A 192 -4.65 -12.62 6.19
N CYS A 193 -4.78 -13.83 6.74
CA CYS A 193 -5.11 -15.03 5.97
C CYS A 193 -6.37 -14.87 5.11
N SER A 194 -7.49 -14.47 5.72
CA SER A 194 -8.79 -14.40 5.02
C SER A 194 -8.96 -13.19 4.09
N ASP A 195 -7.99 -12.25 4.06
CA ASP A 195 -7.96 -11.21 3.03
C ASP A 195 -7.58 -11.78 1.66
N CYS A 196 -6.76 -12.84 1.65
CA CYS A 196 -6.19 -13.42 0.43
C CYS A 196 -6.68 -14.85 0.16
N HIS A 197 -7.12 -15.57 1.19
CA HIS A 197 -7.55 -16.96 1.11
C HIS A 197 -8.99 -17.15 1.54
N ASP A 198 -9.68 -18.10 0.91
CA ASP A 198 -10.91 -18.65 1.43
C ASP A 198 -10.60 -19.56 2.62
N ALA A 199 -11.09 -19.25 3.82
CA ALA A 199 -10.75 -20.02 5.01
C ALA A 199 -11.21 -21.49 4.97
N THR A 200 -12.21 -21.83 4.15
CA THR A 200 -12.72 -23.21 4.02
C THR A 200 -11.84 -24.09 3.14
N THR A 201 -11.20 -23.51 2.10
CA THR A 201 -10.40 -24.26 1.12
C THR A 201 -8.93 -23.87 1.09
N MET A 202 -8.59 -22.67 1.57
CA MET A 202 -7.32 -21.98 1.42
C MET A 202 -6.96 -21.59 -0.03
N ASP A 203 -7.89 -21.67 -0.95
CA ASP A 203 -7.69 -21.14 -2.29
C ASP A 203 -7.53 -19.61 -2.27
N LEU A 204 -6.73 -19.09 -3.20
CA LEU A 204 -6.59 -17.65 -3.36
C LEU A 204 -7.91 -17.00 -3.78
N ARG A 205 -8.33 -16.01 -3.03
CA ARG A 205 -9.58 -15.29 -3.27
C ARG A 205 -9.49 -13.85 -2.78
N PRO A 206 -9.62 -12.84 -3.66
CA PRO A 206 -9.86 -11.48 -3.21
C PRO A 206 -11.15 -11.39 -2.40
N ALA A 207 -11.11 -10.69 -1.28
CA ALA A 207 -12.25 -10.55 -0.37
C ALA A 207 -12.97 -9.20 -0.49
N ARG A 208 -12.58 -8.36 -1.47
CA ARG A 208 -13.15 -7.01 -1.67
C ARG A 208 -14.00 -6.95 -2.94
N PRO A 209 -15.32 -6.65 -2.82
CA PRO A 209 -16.25 -6.59 -3.95
C PRO A 209 -15.82 -5.63 -5.05
N ALA A 210 -15.23 -4.48 -4.71
CA ALA A 210 -14.84 -3.44 -5.67
C ALA A 210 -13.93 -3.95 -6.80
N LEU A 211 -13.06 -4.95 -6.52
CA LEU A 211 -12.24 -5.58 -7.56
C LEU A 211 -13.10 -6.37 -8.56
N TYR A 212 -14.06 -7.15 -8.06
CA TYR A 212 -14.97 -7.92 -8.92
C TYR A 212 -15.83 -7.00 -9.78
N GLU A 213 -16.33 -5.91 -9.19
CA GLU A 213 -17.13 -4.90 -9.88
C GLU A 213 -16.33 -4.20 -10.99
N ALA A 214 -15.08 -3.81 -10.72
CA ALA A 214 -14.19 -3.20 -11.70
C ALA A 214 -13.90 -4.15 -12.87
N PHE A 215 -13.68 -5.43 -12.60
CA PHE A 215 -13.49 -6.44 -13.64
C PHE A 215 -14.76 -6.64 -14.46
N ALA A 216 -15.92 -6.74 -13.81
CA ALA A 216 -17.22 -6.91 -14.48
C ALA A 216 -17.53 -5.74 -15.41
N ARG A 217 -17.27 -4.48 -15.02
CA ARG A 217 -17.46 -3.31 -15.88
C ARG A 217 -16.59 -3.34 -17.15
N ARG A 218 -15.47 -4.07 -17.09
CA ARG A 218 -14.58 -4.31 -18.24
C ARG A 218 -14.92 -5.60 -19.01
N GLY A 219 -16.03 -6.28 -18.67
CA GLY A 219 -16.40 -7.56 -19.28
C GLY A 219 -15.50 -8.74 -18.86
N LEU A 220 -14.77 -8.62 -17.76
CA LEU A 220 -13.85 -9.62 -17.21
C LEU A 220 -14.45 -10.28 -15.96
N ASP A 221 -13.99 -11.49 -15.65
CA ASP A 221 -14.39 -12.23 -14.45
C ASP A 221 -13.14 -12.59 -13.62
N VAL A 222 -13.07 -12.09 -12.39
CA VAL A 222 -11.98 -12.39 -11.45
C VAL A 222 -11.85 -13.89 -11.22
N LYS A 223 -12.97 -14.63 -11.12
CA LYS A 223 -12.98 -16.07 -10.84
C LYS A 223 -12.42 -16.93 -11.98
N LYS A 224 -12.35 -16.37 -13.19
CA LYS A 224 -11.81 -17.03 -14.39
C LYS A 224 -10.35 -16.67 -14.66
N GLN A 225 -9.74 -15.87 -13.81
CA GLN A 225 -8.33 -15.53 -13.97
C GLN A 225 -7.43 -16.72 -13.63
N SER A 226 -6.25 -16.77 -14.26
CA SER A 226 -5.28 -17.82 -14.01
C SER A 226 -4.81 -17.76 -12.55
N HIS A 227 -4.30 -18.89 -12.02
CA HIS A 227 -3.68 -18.91 -10.69
C HIS A 227 -2.53 -17.89 -10.59
N GLN A 228 -1.73 -17.72 -11.65
CA GLN A 228 -0.64 -16.72 -11.67
C GLN A 228 -1.17 -15.28 -11.59
N GLU A 229 -2.25 -14.95 -12.29
CA GLU A 229 -2.87 -13.63 -12.15
C GLU A 229 -3.52 -13.47 -10.78
N MET A 230 -4.14 -14.51 -10.23
CA MET A 230 -4.72 -14.48 -8.88
C MET A 230 -3.68 -14.11 -7.80
N ARG A 231 -2.42 -14.55 -7.97
CA ARG A 231 -1.28 -14.15 -7.11
C ARG A 231 -0.93 -12.66 -7.16
N SER A 232 -1.50 -11.92 -8.12
CA SER A 232 -1.48 -10.45 -8.14
C SER A 232 -2.81 -9.86 -7.68
N LEU A 233 -3.94 -10.46 -8.02
CA LEU A 233 -5.27 -9.89 -7.74
C LEU A 233 -5.62 -9.85 -6.26
N VAL A 234 -5.12 -10.80 -5.45
CA VAL A 234 -5.26 -10.74 -3.98
C VAL A 234 -4.52 -9.54 -3.36
N CYS A 235 -3.54 -8.98 -4.05
CA CYS A 235 -2.87 -7.73 -3.66
C CYS A 235 -3.62 -6.51 -4.25
N ALA A 236 -4.05 -6.61 -5.50
CA ALA A 236 -4.72 -5.55 -6.26
C ALA A 236 -6.07 -5.11 -5.67
N GLN A 237 -6.69 -5.89 -4.80
CA GLN A 237 -7.91 -5.48 -4.10
C GLN A 237 -7.69 -4.33 -3.11
N CYS A 238 -6.43 -4.04 -2.73
CA CYS A 238 -6.03 -2.98 -1.80
C CYS A 238 -4.91 -2.09 -2.36
N HIS A 239 -3.97 -2.65 -3.14
CA HIS A 239 -2.88 -1.93 -3.79
C HIS A 239 -3.31 -1.46 -5.18
N VAL A 240 -4.22 -0.50 -5.24
CA VAL A 240 -5.00 -0.10 -6.42
C VAL A 240 -5.40 1.36 -6.32
N GLU A 241 -5.61 2.02 -7.46
CA GLU A 241 -6.24 3.34 -7.50
C GLU A 241 -7.74 3.21 -7.23
N TYR A 242 -8.27 4.10 -6.38
CA TYR A 242 -9.68 4.11 -6.02
C TYR A 242 -10.17 5.50 -5.61
N TYR A 243 -11.48 5.67 -5.58
CA TYR A 243 -12.12 6.85 -4.99
C TYR A 243 -13.37 6.45 -4.20
N PHE A 244 -13.86 7.37 -3.40
CA PHE A 244 -15.13 7.25 -2.70
C PHE A 244 -16.19 8.10 -3.40
N ILE A 245 -17.35 7.48 -3.68
CA ILE A 245 -18.49 8.21 -4.21
C ILE A 245 -18.90 9.28 -3.18
N LYS A 246 -19.04 10.53 -3.62
CA LYS A 246 -19.47 11.64 -2.74
C LYS A 246 -20.91 11.43 -2.29
N PRO A 247 -21.27 11.88 -1.07
CA PRO A 247 -22.63 11.74 -0.55
C PRO A 247 -23.72 12.37 -1.42
N ASP A 248 -23.37 13.43 -2.11
CA ASP A 248 -24.23 14.25 -2.96
C ASP A 248 -24.05 14.00 -4.46
N ASP A 249 -23.40 12.89 -4.85
CA ASP A 249 -23.21 12.55 -6.27
C ASP A 249 -24.54 12.21 -6.94
N PRO A 250 -25.04 13.06 -7.86
CA PRO A 250 -26.33 12.85 -8.53
C PRO A 250 -26.34 11.61 -9.44
N ASN A 251 -25.16 11.15 -9.88
CA ASN A 251 -25.03 9.99 -10.75
C ASN A 251 -25.09 8.65 -9.97
N ASN A 252 -24.92 8.72 -8.65
CA ASN A 252 -24.87 7.56 -7.77
C ASN A 252 -25.74 7.75 -6.51
N PRO A 253 -27.03 7.98 -6.66
CA PRO A 253 -27.92 8.20 -5.51
C PRO A 253 -27.92 6.99 -4.58
N GLY A 254 -27.78 7.23 -3.29
CA GLY A 254 -27.76 6.17 -2.26
C GLY A 254 -26.46 5.37 -2.16
N LYS A 255 -25.41 5.73 -2.90
CA LYS A 255 -24.09 5.07 -2.85
C LYS A 255 -23.00 5.92 -2.21
N ALA A 256 -23.37 6.81 -1.29
CA ALA A 256 -22.39 7.59 -0.54
C ALA A 256 -21.28 6.72 0.06
N ASN A 257 -20.03 7.18 -0.03
CA ASN A 257 -18.85 6.51 0.47
C ASN A 257 -18.52 5.13 -0.17
N TYR A 258 -19.20 4.74 -1.23
CA TYR A 258 -18.91 3.50 -1.93
C TYR A 258 -17.50 3.57 -2.56
N LEU A 259 -16.72 2.49 -2.39
CA LEU A 259 -15.38 2.37 -2.97
C LEU A 259 -15.46 1.92 -4.42
N VAL A 260 -14.85 2.67 -5.33
CA VAL A 260 -14.84 2.36 -6.76
C VAL A 260 -13.42 2.44 -7.31
N PHE A 261 -13.05 1.48 -8.18
CA PHE A 261 -11.80 1.52 -8.95
C PHE A 261 -12.06 2.12 -10.33
N PRO A 262 -11.35 3.17 -10.76
CA PRO A 262 -11.61 3.88 -12.03
C PRO A 262 -11.02 3.15 -13.24
N HIS A 263 -11.33 1.86 -13.41
CA HIS A 263 -10.71 0.98 -14.42
C HIS A 263 -11.47 0.88 -15.74
N ASP A 264 -12.61 1.53 -15.87
CA ASP A 264 -13.53 1.40 -17.00
C ASP A 264 -12.87 1.71 -18.36
N LYS A 265 -11.91 2.64 -18.36
CA LYS A 265 -11.14 3.05 -19.55
C LYS A 265 -9.79 2.32 -19.68
N GLY A 266 -9.37 1.56 -18.68
CA GLY A 266 -8.07 0.86 -18.64
C GLY A 266 -7.31 1.05 -17.34
N LEU A 267 -6.02 0.67 -17.36
CA LEU A 267 -5.14 0.68 -16.18
C LEU A 267 -4.01 1.72 -16.28
N THR A 268 -4.07 2.65 -17.23
CA THR A 268 -3.07 3.73 -17.32
C THR A 268 -3.52 4.94 -16.53
N LEU A 269 -2.58 5.82 -16.20
CA LEU A 269 -2.88 7.09 -15.56
C LEU A 269 -3.89 7.91 -16.39
N GLU A 270 -3.70 7.95 -17.70
CA GLU A 270 -4.55 8.71 -18.62
C GLU A 270 -5.97 8.13 -18.67
N ALA A 271 -6.10 6.80 -18.59
CA ALA A 271 -7.40 6.14 -18.53
C ALA A 271 -8.17 6.50 -17.25
N ALA A 272 -7.47 6.55 -16.10
CA ALA A 272 -8.06 7.00 -14.85
C ALA A 272 -8.41 8.51 -14.88
N GLU A 273 -7.55 9.35 -15.47
CA GLU A 273 -7.81 10.78 -15.66
C GLU A 273 -9.08 11.01 -16.50
N GLU A 274 -9.18 10.30 -17.64
CA GLU A 274 -10.38 10.37 -18.52
C GLU A 274 -11.64 9.91 -17.79
N TYR A 275 -11.53 8.84 -16.98
CA TYR A 275 -12.66 8.38 -16.16
C TYR A 275 -13.11 9.48 -15.18
N TYR A 276 -12.20 10.03 -14.38
CA TYR A 276 -12.50 11.09 -13.41
C TYR A 276 -13.03 12.38 -14.06
N ASP A 277 -12.46 12.78 -15.19
CA ASP A 277 -12.92 13.95 -15.93
C ASP A 277 -14.32 13.73 -16.51
N SER A 278 -14.65 12.50 -16.96
CA SER A 278 -15.96 12.16 -17.49
C SER A 278 -17.11 12.28 -16.49
N ILE A 279 -16.80 12.10 -15.19
CA ILE A 279 -17.76 12.22 -14.08
C ILE A 279 -17.60 13.53 -13.28
N GLY A 280 -16.71 14.44 -13.70
CA GLY A 280 -16.45 15.72 -13.02
C GLY A 280 -15.86 15.56 -11.61
N PHE A 281 -15.18 14.44 -11.34
CA PHE A 281 -14.67 14.11 -10.01
C PHE A 281 -13.40 14.88 -9.66
N TYR A 282 -13.28 15.26 -8.40
CA TYR A 282 -12.05 15.71 -7.74
C TYR A 282 -12.11 15.33 -6.27
N ASP A 283 -10.97 15.05 -5.65
CA ASP A 283 -10.89 14.68 -4.24
C ASP A 283 -11.07 15.89 -3.32
N TYR A 284 -10.38 16.99 -3.63
CA TYR A 284 -10.43 18.21 -2.79
C TYR A 284 -10.12 19.47 -3.60
N ILE A 285 -10.42 20.60 -2.98
CA ILE A 285 -9.99 21.93 -3.49
C ILE A 285 -8.69 22.30 -2.78
N HIS A 286 -7.64 22.54 -3.56
CA HIS A 286 -6.35 22.95 -3.04
C HIS A 286 -6.43 24.26 -2.25
N ALA A 287 -5.99 24.25 -0.97
CA ALA A 287 -6.21 25.39 -0.07
C ALA A 287 -5.53 26.67 -0.57
N VAL A 288 -4.37 26.56 -1.22
CA VAL A 288 -3.57 27.69 -1.69
C VAL A 288 -4.04 28.19 -3.07
N SER A 289 -4.05 27.32 -4.09
CA SER A 289 -4.34 27.71 -5.49
C SER A 289 -5.81 27.62 -5.88
N LYS A 290 -6.68 27.11 -4.99
CA LYS A 290 -8.12 26.87 -5.26
C LYS A 290 -8.39 25.92 -6.42
N THR A 291 -7.41 25.14 -6.80
CA THR A 291 -7.50 24.15 -7.88
C THR A 291 -8.27 22.91 -7.41
N PRO A 292 -9.26 22.39 -8.18
CA PRO A 292 -9.83 21.07 -7.92
C PRO A 292 -8.80 19.97 -8.28
N ILE A 293 -8.37 19.21 -7.28
CA ILE A 293 -7.26 18.26 -7.38
C ILE A 293 -7.78 16.83 -7.30
N LEU A 294 -7.18 15.96 -8.12
CA LEU A 294 -7.19 14.50 -7.97
C LEU A 294 -6.08 14.07 -7.03
N LYS A 295 -6.38 13.18 -6.10
CA LYS A 295 -5.42 12.53 -5.21
C LYS A 295 -5.29 11.07 -5.57
N ALA A 296 -4.14 10.66 -6.08
CA ALA A 296 -3.88 9.25 -6.30
C ALA A 296 -3.80 8.51 -4.96
N GLN A 297 -4.51 7.40 -4.84
CA GLN A 297 -4.59 6.69 -3.58
C GLN A 297 -3.47 5.67 -3.42
N HIS A 298 -3.46 4.61 -4.24
CA HIS A 298 -2.45 3.56 -4.12
C HIS A 298 -2.29 2.75 -5.43
N PRO A 299 -1.95 3.36 -6.58
CA PRO A 299 -1.98 2.73 -7.90
C PRO A 299 -0.85 1.70 -8.10
N GLY A 300 -0.68 0.77 -7.15
CA GLY A 300 0.39 -0.23 -7.17
C GLY A 300 0.19 -1.27 -8.27
N TYR A 301 -1.04 -1.77 -8.42
CA TYR A 301 -1.39 -2.75 -9.45
C TYR A 301 -1.28 -2.15 -10.85
N GLU A 302 -1.82 -0.97 -11.07
CA GLU A 302 -1.80 -0.25 -12.33
C GLU A 302 -0.36 0.03 -12.77
N MET A 303 0.45 0.58 -11.89
CA MET A 303 1.86 0.87 -12.18
C MET A 303 2.66 -0.40 -12.44
N SER A 304 2.41 -1.48 -11.68
CA SER A 304 3.10 -2.76 -11.93
C SER A 304 2.81 -3.32 -13.31
N LYS A 305 1.58 -3.17 -13.83
CA LYS A 305 1.18 -3.63 -15.17
C LYS A 305 1.88 -2.87 -16.30
N GLN A 306 2.40 -1.67 -16.05
CA GLN A 306 3.22 -0.91 -17.01
C GLN A 306 4.69 -1.40 -17.05
N GLY A 307 5.09 -2.24 -16.11
CA GLY A 307 6.48 -2.69 -15.97
C GLY A 307 6.79 -4.00 -16.67
N ILE A 308 8.07 -4.19 -17.00
CA ILE A 308 8.56 -5.35 -17.75
C ILE A 308 8.30 -6.69 -17.05
N HIS A 309 8.37 -6.73 -15.71
CA HIS A 309 8.15 -7.97 -14.97
C HIS A 309 6.72 -8.47 -15.11
N ALA A 310 5.72 -7.60 -14.94
CA ALA A 310 4.32 -7.97 -15.13
C ALA A 310 4.02 -8.34 -16.60
N GLN A 311 4.62 -7.62 -17.57
CA GLN A 311 4.49 -7.95 -19.01
C GLN A 311 5.10 -9.33 -19.35
N ARG A 312 6.02 -9.83 -18.54
CA ARG A 312 6.62 -11.17 -18.65
C ARG A 312 5.93 -12.22 -17.78
N GLY A 313 4.76 -11.89 -17.20
CA GLY A 313 3.96 -12.81 -16.40
C GLY A 313 4.41 -13.01 -14.97
N VAL A 314 5.29 -12.14 -14.44
CA VAL A 314 5.70 -12.16 -13.04
C VAL A 314 4.58 -11.55 -12.18
N SER A 315 4.13 -12.28 -11.17
CA SER A 315 3.11 -11.82 -10.22
C SER A 315 3.73 -11.04 -9.06
N CYS A 316 2.89 -10.32 -8.30
CA CYS A 316 3.31 -9.64 -7.08
C CYS A 316 3.93 -10.62 -6.08
N ALA A 317 3.30 -11.79 -5.89
CA ALA A 317 3.75 -12.79 -4.95
C ALA A 317 5.10 -13.44 -5.33
N ASP A 318 5.49 -13.46 -6.62
CA ASP A 318 6.78 -14.03 -7.03
C ASP A 318 7.97 -13.26 -6.41
N CYS A 319 7.79 -11.95 -6.21
CA CYS A 319 8.82 -11.09 -5.61
C CYS A 319 8.57 -10.82 -4.12
N HIS A 320 7.32 -10.54 -3.72
CA HIS A 320 6.99 -10.14 -2.35
C HIS A 320 6.70 -11.31 -1.41
N MET A 321 6.48 -12.51 -1.95
CA MET A 321 6.22 -13.76 -1.22
C MET A 321 7.04 -14.91 -1.83
N PRO A 322 8.38 -14.80 -1.87
CA PRO A 322 9.21 -15.82 -2.51
C PRO A 322 9.04 -17.16 -1.80
N TYR A 323 9.29 -18.24 -2.53
CA TYR A 323 9.27 -19.56 -1.91
C TYR A 323 10.43 -19.72 -0.92
N LYS A 324 10.12 -20.34 0.21
CA LYS A 324 11.03 -20.78 1.24
C LYS A 324 10.95 -22.30 1.37
N GLN A 325 12.04 -22.94 1.70
CA GLN A 325 12.08 -24.38 1.96
C GLN A 325 12.64 -24.61 3.35
N GLU A 326 11.90 -25.38 4.15
CA GLU A 326 12.32 -25.84 5.47
C GLU A 326 12.18 -27.36 5.50
N GLY A 327 13.31 -28.02 5.59
CA GLY A 327 13.37 -29.49 5.47
C GLY A 327 12.80 -29.95 4.11
N GLY A 328 11.77 -30.80 4.14
CA GLY A 328 11.07 -31.31 2.96
C GLY A 328 9.90 -30.47 2.47
N VAL A 329 9.57 -29.37 3.17
CA VAL A 329 8.37 -28.57 2.88
C VAL A 329 8.75 -27.27 2.17
N LYS A 330 8.14 -27.03 1.01
CA LYS A 330 8.23 -25.78 0.27
C LYS A 330 6.93 -24.99 0.49
N PHE A 331 7.05 -23.73 0.90
CA PHE A 331 5.92 -22.84 1.14
C PHE A 331 6.22 -21.40 0.72
N SER A 332 5.21 -20.56 0.56
CA SER A 332 5.39 -19.14 0.29
C SER A 332 5.73 -18.40 1.58
N ASP A 333 6.77 -17.56 1.54
CA ASP A 333 7.15 -16.70 2.64
C ASP A 333 6.13 -15.56 2.79
N HIS A 334 5.34 -15.57 3.87
CA HIS A 334 4.28 -14.57 4.11
C HIS A 334 4.79 -13.30 4.82
N GLN A 335 6.09 -13.18 5.06
CA GLN A 335 6.70 -11.89 5.42
C GLN A 335 6.75 -10.99 4.18
N ILE A 336 5.59 -10.40 3.85
CA ILE A 336 5.42 -9.51 2.70
C ILE A 336 6.17 -8.21 3.00
N MET A 337 7.25 -7.98 2.24
CA MET A 337 8.13 -6.84 2.41
C MET A 337 8.87 -6.51 1.10
N SER A 338 9.79 -5.54 1.14
CA SER A 338 10.65 -5.24 -0.01
C SER A 338 11.44 -6.47 -0.45
N PRO A 339 11.42 -6.83 -1.75
CA PRO A 339 12.23 -7.93 -2.28
C PRO A 339 13.74 -7.74 -2.12
N LEU A 340 14.21 -6.51 -1.90
CA LEU A 340 15.62 -6.21 -1.62
C LEU A 340 16.13 -6.83 -0.32
N ALA A 341 15.24 -7.20 0.60
CA ALA A 341 15.61 -7.94 1.81
C ALA A 341 15.94 -9.41 1.54
N LYS A 342 15.52 -9.95 0.40
CA LYS A 342 15.56 -11.39 0.07
C LYS A 342 15.99 -11.64 -1.38
N ILE A 343 17.01 -10.91 -1.86
CA ILE A 343 17.46 -10.91 -3.27
C ILE A 343 17.80 -12.33 -3.75
N ASP A 344 18.37 -13.15 -2.89
CA ASP A 344 18.69 -14.56 -3.13
C ASP A 344 17.48 -15.42 -3.53
N ARG A 345 16.33 -15.13 -2.95
CA ARG A 345 15.08 -15.89 -3.16
C ARG A 345 14.08 -15.17 -4.07
N THR A 346 14.33 -13.92 -4.40
CA THR A 346 13.50 -13.10 -5.28
C THR A 346 14.17 -12.90 -6.64
N CYS A 347 15.13 -11.98 -6.73
CA CYS A 347 15.77 -11.60 -8.00
C CYS A 347 16.60 -12.74 -8.60
N GLN A 348 17.39 -13.45 -7.78
CA GLN A 348 18.31 -14.49 -8.25
C GLN A 348 17.62 -15.80 -8.66
N THR A 349 16.30 -15.93 -8.47
CA THR A 349 15.54 -17.04 -9.08
C THR A 349 15.50 -16.95 -10.61
N CYS A 350 15.65 -15.74 -11.18
CA CYS A 350 15.63 -15.47 -12.62
C CYS A 350 16.93 -14.80 -13.10
N HIS A 351 17.55 -13.94 -12.28
CA HIS A 351 18.75 -13.18 -12.62
C HIS A 351 20.00 -13.86 -12.05
N ARG A 352 21.08 -13.89 -12.85
CA ARG A 352 22.34 -14.59 -12.50
C ARG A 352 23.42 -13.69 -11.90
N GLN A 353 23.16 -12.37 -11.84
CA GLN A 353 24.09 -11.43 -11.21
C GLN A 353 24.11 -11.67 -9.69
N ASP A 354 25.20 -11.25 -9.06
CA ASP A 354 25.30 -11.25 -7.60
C ASP A 354 24.31 -10.25 -6.96
N ALA A 355 24.02 -10.45 -5.68
CA ALA A 355 23.01 -9.68 -4.96
C ALA A 355 23.32 -8.19 -4.91
N GLU A 356 24.61 -7.81 -4.80
CA GLU A 356 25.00 -6.40 -4.74
C GLU A 356 24.80 -5.71 -6.10
N THR A 357 25.21 -6.35 -7.19
CA THR A 357 24.96 -5.87 -8.55
C THR A 357 23.46 -5.65 -8.79
N LEU A 358 22.61 -6.59 -8.37
CA LEU A 358 21.16 -6.46 -8.51
C LEU A 358 20.61 -5.30 -7.68
N ARG A 359 21.09 -5.13 -6.45
CA ARG A 359 20.71 -4.02 -5.57
C ARG A 359 21.09 -2.66 -6.18
N GLN A 360 22.30 -2.53 -6.68
CA GLN A 360 22.76 -1.30 -7.32
C GLN A 360 21.95 -0.98 -8.59
N ASN A 361 21.62 -1.97 -9.40
CA ASN A 361 20.73 -1.80 -10.54
C ASN A 361 19.34 -1.24 -10.16
N VAL A 362 18.81 -1.64 -8.99
CA VAL A 362 17.56 -1.06 -8.45
C VAL A 362 17.78 0.38 -8.04
N TYR A 363 18.83 0.66 -7.28
CA TYR A 363 19.13 2.00 -6.78
C TYR A 363 19.38 3.01 -7.91
N GLU A 364 20.09 2.64 -8.96
CA GLU A 364 20.29 3.51 -10.12
C GLU A 364 18.99 3.97 -10.78
N ARG A 365 17.99 3.07 -10.86
CA ARG A 365 16.66 3.41 -11.39
C ARG A 365 15.90 4.33 -10.45
N GLN A 366 15.96 4.04 -9.17
CA GLN A 366 15.33 4.85 -8.13
C GLN A 366 15.98 6.23 -8.03
N ASP A 367 17.31 6.35 -8.19
CA ASP A 367 18.04 7.63 -8.23
C ASP A 367 17.54 8.53 -9.37
N LYS A 368 17.41 7.99 -10.58
CA LYS A 368 16.90 8.73 -11.74
C LYS A 368 15.45 9.20 -11.54
N CYS A 369 14.60 8.33 -10.99
CA CYS A 369 13.23 8.71 -10.66
C CYS A 369 13.18 9.78 -9.57
N THR A 370 14.06 9.68 -8.57
CA THR A 370 14.15 10.65 -7.46
C THR A 370 14.60 12.02 -7.93
N GLU A 371 15.58 12.07 -8.81
CA GLU A 371 16.07 13.35 -9.38
C GLU A 371 14.94 14.11 -10.09
N ILE A 372 14.23 13.47 -11.00
CA ILE A 372 13.13 14.10 -11.74
C ILE A 372 11.94 14.43 -10.83
N ARG A 373 11.64 13.58 -9.84
CA ARG A 373 10.61 13.82 -8.82
C ARG A 373 10.89 15.12 -8.05
N ASN A 374 12.11 15.28 -7.55
CA ASN A 374 12.48 16.47 -6.77
C ASN A 374 12.33 17.75 -7.58
N ARG A 375 12.57 17.68 -8.90
CA ARG A 375 12.33 18.81 -9.82
C ARG A 375 10.85 19.09 -9.99
N ALA A 376 10.02 18.05 -10.18
CA ALA A 376 8.57 18.19 -10.33
C ALA A 376 7.95 18.81 -9.08
N GLU A 377 8.32 18.37 -7.89
CA GLU A 377 7.83 18.88 -6.61
C GLU A 377 8.11 20.38 -6.44
N LYS A 378 9.33 20.82 -6.72
CA LYS A 378 9.70 22.23 -6.62
C LYS A 378 8.94 23.11 -7.59
N GLU A 379 8.84 22.71 -8.86
CA GLU A 379 8.11 23.48 -9.87
C GLU A 379 6.63 23.59 -9.54
N LEU A 380 6.02 22.49 -9.12
CA LEU A 380 4.60 22.42 -8.83
C LEU A 380 4.23 23.16 -7.53
N ALA A 381 5.02 22.99 -6.45
CA ALA A 381 4.79 23.71 -5.19
C ALA A 381 4.87 25.22 -5.39
N ARG A 382 5.87 25.66 -6.16
CA ARG A 382 6.01 27.07 -6.54
C ARG A 382 4.80 27.57 -7.34
N ALA A 383 4.33 26.79 -8.33
CA ALA A 383 3.19 27.15 -9.15
C ALA A 383 1.89 27.33 -8.33
N HIS A 384 1.67 26.54 -7.28
CA HIS A 384 0.54 26.73 -6.37
C HIS A 384 0.61 28.06 -5.61
N PHE A 385 1.77 28.44 -5.08
CA PHE A 385 1.93 29.74 -4.41
C PHE A 385 1.84 30.92 -5.39
N GLU A 386 2.44 30.80 -6.56
CA GLU A 386 2.35 31.82 -7.62
C GLU A 386 0.90 32.00 -8.09
N THR A 387 0.11 30.92 -8.12
CA THR A 387 -1.35 31.01 -8.40
C THR A 387 -2.06 31.78 -7.31
N LYS A 388 -1.75 31.52 -6.03
CA LYS A 388 -2.31 32.28 -4.92
C LYS A 388 -2.03 33.78 -5.07
N PHE A 389 -0.80 34.14 -5.46
CA PHE A 389 -0.43 35.54 -5.65
C PHE A 389 -1.34 36.25 -6.66
N ILE A 390 -1.64 35.65 -7.81
CA ILE A 390 -2.53 36.27 -8.79
C ILE A 390 -4.00 36.28 -8.32
N ILE A 391 -4.44 35.28 -7.54
CA ILE A 391 -5.72 35.27 -6.88
C ILE A 391 -5.84 36.48 -5.94
N ASP A 392 -4.82 36.70 -5.10
CA ASP A 392 -4.78 37.84 -4.16
C ASP A 392 -4.70 39.20 -4.88
N LYS A 393 -4.26 39.25 -6.14
CA LYS A 393 -4.27 40.41 -7.02
C LYS A 393 -5.64 40.65 -7.73
N GLY A 394 -6.57 39.72 -7.58
CA GLY A 394 -7.90 39.83 -8.17
C GLY A 394 -8.06 39.18 -9.55
N ALA A 395 -7.19 38.19 -9.89
CA ALA A 395 -7.35 37.42 -11.12
C ALA A 395 -8.74 36.80 -11.22
N THR A 396 -9.35 36.96 -12.42
CA THR A 396 -10.70 36.48 -12.71
C THR A 396 -10.76 34.96 -12.84
N GLU A 397 -11.93 34.36 -12.67
CA GLU A 397 -12.14 32.90 -12.88
C GLU A 397 -11.73 32.48 -14.30
N ALA A 398 -12.01 33.29 -15.32
CA ALA A 398 -11.62 33.02 -16.71
C ALA A 398 -10.10 32.96 -16.89
N GLU A 399 -9.34 33.76 -16.13
CA GLU A 399 -7.88 33.74 -16.13
C GLU A 399 -7.31 32.57 -15.32
N LEU A 400 -7.98 32.16 -14.23
CA LEU A 400 -7.55 31.06 -13.37
C LEU A 400 -7.83 29.67 -13.97
N LYS A 401 -8.95 29.50 -14.66
CA LYS A 401 -9.39 28.20 -15.20
C LYS A 401 -8.33 27.45 -16.03
N PRO A 402 -7.64 28.05 -17.03
CA PRO A 402 -6.61 27.36 -17.78
C PRO A 402 -5.39 27.02 -16.90
N ILE A 403 -5.03 27.85 -15.94
CA ILE A 403 -3.92 27.62 -15.00
C ILE A 403 -4.27 26.42 -14.10
N GLN A 404 -5.45 26.41 -13.52
CA GLN A 404 -5.93 25.34 -12.65
C GLN A 404 -6.03 24.00 -13.39
N ALA A 405 -6.43 24.00 -14.66
CA ALA A 405 -6.45 22.79 -15.48
C ALA A 405 -5.02 22.19 -15.66
N LEU A 406 -4.02 23.03 -15.89
CA LEU A 406 -2.64 22.59 -15.97
C LEU A 406 -2.09 22.11 -14.63
N LEU A 407 -2.40 22.80 -13.52
CA LEU A 407 -2.00 22.37 -12.18
C LEU A 407 -2.63 21.02 -11.82
N ARG A 408 -3.93 20.80 -12.12
CA ARG A 408 -4.59 19.49 -11.93
C ARG A 408 -3.87 18.39 -12.67
N LYS A 409 -3.56 18.57 -13.96
CA LYS A 409 -2.83 17.59 -14.79
C LYS A 409 -1.42 17.33 -14.28
N SER A 410 -0.72 18.40 -13.88
CA SER A 410 0.62 18.30 -13.32
C SER A 410 0.63 17.49 -12.02
N GLN A 411 -0.24 17.85 -11.09
CA GLN A 411 -0.31 17.22 -9.78
C GLN A 411 -0.78 15.78 -9.86
N TRP A 412 -1.74 15.45 -10.73
CA TRP A 412 -2.18 14.08 -10.95
C TRP A 412 -1.02 13.16 -11.37
N ARG A 413 -0.16 13.60 -12.29
CA ARG A 413 1.00 12.84 -12.76
C ARG A 413 2.05 12.65 -11.68
N TRP A 414 2.32 13.70 -10.93
CA TRP A 414 3.21 13.63 -9.78
C TRP A 414 2.66 12.70 -8.71
N ASP A 415 1.42 12.89 -8.30
CA ASP A 415 0.80 12.14 -7.19
C ASP A 415 0.66 10.64 -7.52
N TYR A 416 0.24 10.31 -8.74
CA TYR A 416 0.17 8.93 -9.23
C TYR A 416 1.53 8.22 -9.21
N SER A 417 2.58 8.93 -9.55
CA SER A 417 3.96 8.41 -9.56
C SER A 417 4.48 8.11 -8.16
N ILE A 418 4.06 8.88 -7.13
CA ILE A 418 4.58 8.74 -5.76
C ILE A 418 3.68 7.92 -4.84
N ALA A 419 2.39 7.85 -5.11
CA ALA A 419 1.42 7.10 -4.31
C ALA A 419 1.58 5.58 -4.49
N SER A 420 2.17 5.13 -5.59
CA SER A 420 2.61 3.75 -5.77
C SER A 420 4.04 3.60 -5.22
N HIS A 421 4.19 3.15 -3.98
CA HIS A 421 5.48 3.10 -3.28
C HIS A 421 6.58 2.31 -4.03
N GLY A 422 6.21 1.29 -4.80
CA GLY A 422 7.13 0.50 -5.62
C GLY A 422 7.32 0.99 -7.06
N ALA A 423 6.64 2.06 -7.49
CA ALA A 423 6.61 2.49 -8.90
C ALA A 423 8.00 2.73 -9.51
N THR A 424 8.92 3.29 -8.74
CA THR A 424 10.30 3.58 -9.16
C THR A 424 11.11 2.32 -9.52
N PHE A 425 10.63 1.15 -9.13
CA PHE A 425 11.16 -0.15 -9.55
C PHE A 425 10.19 -0.88 -10.50
N HIS A 426 8.89 -0.90 -10.19
CA HIS A 426 7.91 -1.63 -11.00
C HIS A 426 7.85 -1.13 -12.44
N ALA A 427 7.84 0.21 -12.63
CA ALA A 427 7.75 0.85 -13.94
C ALA A 427 8.54 2.16 -13.99
N PRO A 428 9.89 2.15 -13.83
CA PRO A 428 10.69 3.37 -13.71
C PRO A 428 10.61 4.27 -14.94
N GLN A 429 10.45 3.70 -16.13
CA GLN A 429 10.29 4.47 -17.37
C GLN A 429 8.99 5.25 -17.38
N GLU A 430 7.89 4.62 -16.92
CA GLU A 430 6.59 5.27 -16.80
C GLU A 430 6.63 6.39 -15.74
N VAL A 431 7.25 6.15 -14.60
CA VAL A 431 7.46 7.20 -13.56
C VAL A 431 8.19 8.40 -14.13
N ILE A 432 9.29 8.19 -14.87
CA ILE A 432 10.04 9.27 -15.50
C ILE A 432 9.18 10.03 -16.52
N ARG A 433 8.43 9.33 -17.35
CA ARG A 433 7.51 9.92 -18.34
C ARG A 433 6.47 10.81 -17.68
N LEU A 434 5.82 10.30 -16.63
CA LEU A 434 4.78 11.02 -15.89
C LEU A 434 5.32 12.26 -15.18
N LEU A 435 6.49 12.12 -14.52
CA LEU A 435 7.10 13.24 -13.81
C LEU A 435 7.63 14.31 -14.78
N ALA A 436 8.15 13.92 -15.95
CA ALA A 436 8.52 14.87 -17.00
C ALA A 436 7.31 15.68 -17.48
N ALA A 437 6.19 15.02 -17.79
CA ALA A 437 4.94 15.67 -18.15
C ALA A 437 4.40 16.57 -17.02
N SER A 438 4.55 16.15 -15.75
CA SER A 438 4.20 16.99 -14.59
C SER A 438 4.98 18.31 -14.60
N ILE A 439 6.29 18.24 -14.82
CA ILE A 439 7.16 19.44 -14.91
C ILE A 439 6.71 20.36 -16.05
N ASP A 440 6.41 19.80 -17.22
CA ASP A 440 6.02 20.57 -18.39
C ASP A 440 4.69 21.32 -18.13
N TYR A 441 3.67 20.65 -17.59
CA TYR A 441 2.43 21.29 -17.21
C TYR A 441 2.58 22.34 -16.12
N ALA A 442 3.45 22.09 -15.11
CA ALA A 442 3.71 23.09 -14.08
C ALA A 442 4.39 24.35 -14.66
N LYS A 443 5.34 24.19 -15.57
CA LYS A 443 6.00 25.32 -16.25
C LYS A 443 5.06 26.08 -17.17
N GLU A 444 4.20 25.39 -17.91
CA GLU A 444 3.19 26.02 -18.75
C GLU A 444 2.23 26.84 -17.89
N ALA A 445 1.76 26.30 -16.74
CA ALA A 445 0.96 27.03 -15.77
C ALA A 445 1.68 28.29 -15.29
N ARG A 446 2.96 28.20 -14.93
CA ARG A 446 3.76 29.34 -14.46
C ARG A 446 3.95 30.41 -15.53
N ILE A 447 4.05 30.06 -16.82
CA ILE A 447 4.05 31.03 -17.91
C ILE A 447 2.72 31.79 -17.96
N LEU A 448 1.59 31.09 -17.83
CA LEU A 448 0.28 31.74 -17.79
C LEU A 448 0.13 32.62 -16.56
N ILE A 449 0.61 32.18 -15.39
CA ILE A 449 0.61 32.95 -14.15
C ILE A 449 1.43 34.24 -14.31
N ALA A 450 2.64 34.18 -14.86
CA ALA A 450 3.47 35.35 -15.08
C ALA A 450 2.82 36.36 -16.03
N ARG A 451 2.18 35.89 -17.13
CA ARG A 451 1.42 36.72 -18.05
C ARG A 451 0.20 37.38 -17.37
N THR A 452 -0.46 36.65 -16.49
CA THR A 452 -1.59 37.17 -15.71
C THR A 452 -1.10 38.19 -14.69
N ALA A 453 -0.03 37.90 -13.95
CA ALA A 453 0.57 38.83 -12.99
C ALA A 453 0.96 40.19 -13.64
N ALA A 454 1.50 40.14 -14.87
CA ALA A 454 1.85 41.33 -15.62
C ALA A 454 0.66 42.24 -15.91
N LYS A 455 -0.52 41.68 -16.17
CA LYS A 455 -1.79 42.46 -16.32
C LYS A 455 -2.15 43.20 -15.03
N TYR A 456 -1.77 42.68 -13.88
CA TYR A 456 -1.98 43.27 -12.56
C TYR A 456 -0.78 44.10 -12.07
N GLY A 457 0.13 44.49 -12.98
CA GLY A 457 1.25 45.36 -12.70
C GLY A 457 2.47 44.72 -12.05
N HIS A 458 2.56 43.39 -12.05
CA HIS A 458 3.71 42.66 -11.51
C HIS A 458 4.49 41.95 -12.62
N THR A 459 5.69 42.42 -12.90
CA THR A 459 6.56 41.90 -13.98
C THR A 459 7.85 41.24 -13.46
N GLY A 460 8.06 41.24 -12.15
CA GLY A 460 9.21 40.61 -11.48
C GLY A 460 8.94 39.17 -11.04
N GLU A 461 9.89 38.65 -10.29
CA GLU A 461 9.73 37.35 -9.66
C GLU A 461 8.61 37.39 -8.60
N ILE A 462 7.68 36.43 -8.68
CA ILE A 462 6.59 36.33 -7.71
C ILE A 462 7.15 35.79 -6.39
N PRO A 463 6.96 36.50 -5.26
CA PRO A 463 7.42 36.03 -3.96
C PRO A 463 6.60 34.83 -3.51
N VAL A 464 7.29 33.81 -2.98
CA VAL A 464 6.68 32.63 -2.38
C VAL A 464 7.14 32.50 -0.93
N PRO A 465 6.30 31.99 -0.03
CA PRO A 465 6.70 31.78 1.36
C PRO A 465 7.82 30.74 1.45
N ASP A 466 8.56 30.77 2.57
CA ASP A 466 9.55 29.73 2.85
C ASP A 466 8.86 28.41 3.24
N TYR A 467 9.07 27.37 2.47
CA TYR A 467 8.59 26.00 2.70
C TYR A 467 9.74 24.97 2.73
N SER A 468 10.93 25.43 3.07
CA SER A 468 12.15 24.59 3.04
C SER A 468 12.21 23.47 4.09
N THR A 469 11.32 23.51 5.09
CA THR A 469 11.15 22.43 6.06
C THR A 469 9.66 22.10 6.23
N LYS A 470 9.33 20.90 6.72
CA LYS A 470 7.96 20.50 7.01
C LYS A 470 7.21 21.54 7.85
N ALA A 471 7.82 21.99 8.95
CA ALA A 471 7.21 22.97 9.85
C ALA A 471 6.90 24.30 9.15
N LYS A 472 7.85 24.83 8.36
CA LYS A 472 7.66 26.06 7.59
C LYS A 472 6.60 25.87 6.51
N ALA A 473 6.59 24.74 5.80
CA ALA A 473 5.58 24.43 4.81
C ALA A 473 4.19 24.33 5.43
N GLN A 474 4.05 23.66 6.58
CA GLN A 474 2.79 23.57 7.32
C GLN A 474 2.29 24.94 7.81
N GLN A 475 3.20 25.78 8.30
CA GLN A 475 2.89 27.16 8.65
C GLN A 475 2.45 27.97 7.43
N ALA A 476 3.14 27.84 6.29
CA ALA A 476 2.83 28.55 5.05
C ALA A 476 1.43 28.25 4.49
N ILE A 477 0.93 27.04 4.75
CA ILE A 477 -0.44 26.65 4.35
C ILE A 477 -1.48 26.81 5.49
N GLY A 478 -1.08 27.36 6.64
CA GLY A 478 -1.99 27.72 7.75
C GLY A 478 -2.39 26.57 8.66
N LEU A 479 -1.57 25.51 8.83
CA LEU A 479 -1.84 24.43 9.75
C LEU A 479 -1.37 24.75 11.18
N ASP A 480 -2.25 24.54 12.15
CA ASP A 480 -1.92 24.55 13.59
C ASP A 480 -1.56 23.13 14.04
N MET A 481 -0.28 22.78 13.86
CA MET A 481 0.21 21.42 14.14
C MET A 481 0.23 21.11 15.64
N GLN A 482 0.42 22.09 16.52
CA GLN A 482 0.38 21.88 17.95
C GLN A 482 -0.99 21.39 18.38
N LYS A 483 -2.04 22.11 17.99
CA LYS A 483 -3.42 21.75 18.31
C LYS A 483 -3.82 20.38 17.72
N LEU A 484 -3.38 20.08 16.50
CA LEU A 484 -3.65 18.79 15.85
C LEU A 484 -3.00 17.62 16.60
N ASN A 485 -1.75 17.77 17.02
CA ASN A 485 -1.03 16.76 17.80
C ASN A 485 -1.64 16.54 19.18
N GLU A 486 -1.97 17.61 19.89
CA GLU A 486 -2.60 17.52 21.22
C GLU A 486 -3.95 16.78 21.17
N LYS A 487 -4.78 17.09 20.18
CA LYS A 487 -6.06 16.41 20.00
C LYS A 487 -5.88 14.93 19.61
N LYS A 488 -4.92 14.64 18.76
CA LYS A 488 -4.59 13.26 18.38
C LYS A 488 -4.12 12.44 19.57
N GLN A 489 -3.25 13.00 20.41
CA GLN A 489 -2.78 12.32 21.60
C GLN A 489 -3.94 12.01 22.56
N LYS A 490 -4.85 12.95 22.80
CA LYS A 490 -6.06 12.70 23.60
C LYS A 490 -6.91 11.57 23.02
N PHE A 491 -7.07 11.52 21.70
CA PHE A 491 -7.79 10.43 21.04
C PHE A 491 -7.13 9.06 21.28
N LEU A 492 -5.81 8.97 21.16
CA LEU A 492 -5.05 7.74 21.40
C LEU A 492 -5.15 7.29 22.87
N ASP A 493 -5.14 8.22 23.81
CA ASP A 493 -5.12 7.92 25.24
C ASP A 493 -6.55 7.61 25.78
N GLN A 494 -7.59 8.21 25.23
CA GLN A 494 -8.93 8.16 25.83
C GLN A 494 -9.95 7.34 25.04
N ILE A 495 -9.80 7.26 23.73
CA ILE A 495 -10.78 6.61 22.83
C ILE A 495 -10.31 5.23 22.41
N VAL A 496 -9.08 5.11 21.92
CA VAL A 496 -8.55 3.83 21.43
C VAL A 496 -8.59 2.71 22.49
N PRO A 497 -8.24 2.94 23.76
CA PRO A 497 -8.36 1.90 24.79
C PRO A 497 -9.79 1.41 24.99
N LYS A 498 -10.78 2.28 24.89
CA LYS A 498 -12.22 1.89 25.00
C LYS A 498 -12.62 0.96 23.87
N TRP A 499 -12.14 1.24 22.63
CA TRP A 499 -12.39 0.35 21.48
C TRP A 499 -11.78 -1.03 21.70
N ILE A 500 -10.55 -1.09 22.24
CA ILE A 500 -9.86 -2.36 22.51
C ILE A 500 -10.61 -3.14 23.60
N ASP A 501 -11.06 -2.50 24.66
CA ASP A 501 -11.80 -3.15 25.75
C ASP A 501 -13.18 -3.66 25.27
N GLU A 502 -13.87 -2.90 24.45
CA GLU A 502 -15.11 -3.30 23.82
C GLU A 502 -14.91 -4.51 22.89
N ALA A 503 -13.87 -4.46 22.06
CA ALA A 503 -13.53 -5.57 21.15
C ALA A 503 -13.22 -6.87 21.91
N LYS A 504 -12.50 -6.79 23.04
CA LYS A 504 -12.23 -7.93 23.91
C LYS A 504 -13.54 -8.51 24.49
N LYS A 505 -14.43 -7.66 24.99
CA LYS A 505 -15.74 -8.08 25.52
C LYS A 505 -16.58 -8.81 24.46
N ASN A 506 -16.48 -8.36 23.21
CA ASN A 506 -17.23 -8.88 22.08
C ASN A 506 -16.52 -10.05 21.35
N GLY A 507 -15.40 -10.56 21.87
CA GLY A 507 -14.65 -11.69 21.30
C GLY A 507 -14.07 -11.42 19.90
N LYS A 508 -13.80 -10.16 19.56
CA LYS A 508 -13.25 -9.77 18.25
C LYS A 508 -11.74 -10.01 18.15
N VAL A 509 -11.06 -10.24 19.26
CA VAL A 509 -9.63 -10.56 19.35
C VAL A 509 -9.43 -11.88 20.08
N VAL A 510 -8.38 -12.62 19.70
CA VAL A 510 -7.91 -13.78 20.48
C VAL A 510 -7.02 -13.24 21.61
N ILE A 511 -7.33 -13.60 22.85
CA ILE A 511 -6.58 -13.20 24.06
C ILE A 511 -5.49 -14.23 24.33
#